data_7931951259095c41541460bfbe59734d
#
_entry.id   7931951259095c41541460bfbe59734d
#
_cell.length_a   1.000
_cell.length_b   1.000
_cell.length_c   1.000
_cell.angle_alpha   90.00
_cell.angle_beta   90.00
_cell.angle_gamma   90.00
#
_symmetry.space_group_name_H-M   'P 1'
#
loop_
_entity.id
_entity.type
_entity.pdbx_description
1 polymer ?
#
loop_
_entity_poly.entity_id
_entity_poly.type
_entity_poly.pdbx_seq_one_letter_code
_entity_poly.pdbx_strand_id
1 'polypeptide(L)'
;MIMKKNIILAMVAAGSALMMGNAFAAAGTVNFNGNILDSACDVAVASQNQVVVLGDYYKTEFPTTGSRTAATKFNIILKNCPVTVTSAKVRFDGTPDMTNTDLLAIDTSVAGAATGVAINLMTADKADLPLHSSNSYNYSLSSSADNTLDFYAQYF
;
A
#
# COMPACT_ATOMS: atom_id res chain seq x y z
N MET A 1 -58.81 83.40 13.65
CA MET A 1 -58.57 82.90 15.02
C MET A 1 -58.08 81.47 14.92
N ILE A 2 -56.95 81.22 15.33
CA ILE A 2 -55.95 80.27 15.14
C ILE A 2 -56.30 78.95 15.81
N MET A 3 -56.14 77.81 15.17
CA MET A 3 -55.79 76.53 15.86
C MET A 3 -54.93 75.65 14.98
N LYS A 4 -53.70 75.53 15.40
CA LYS A 4 -52.67 74.65 14.84
C LYS A 4 -53.03 73.19 15.18
N LYS A 5 -53.09 72.30 14.19
CA LYS A 5 -53.09 70.87 14.39
C LYS A 5 -51.72 70.34 14.05
N ASN A 6 -51.02 69.90 15.08
CA ASN A 6 -49.78 69.16 14.95
C ASN A 6 -50.12 67.73 14.58
N ILE A 7 -49.69 67.30 13.40
CA ILE A 7 -49.70 65.92 12.99
C ILE A 7 -48.36 65.31 13.38
N ILE A 8 -48.34 64.45 14.37
CA ILE A 8 -47.19 63.66 14.75
C ILE A 8 -47.14 62.43 13.83
N LEU A 9 -46.23 62.43 12.94
CA LEU A 9 -45.93 61.28 12.08
C LEU A 9 -45.05 60.31 12.88
N ALA A 10 -45.64 59.25 13.43
CA ALA A 10 -44.89 58.18 14.07
C ALA A 10 -44.28 57.27 13.00
N MET A 11 -43.00 57.43 12.76
CA MET A 11 -42.21 56.48 11.97
C MET A 11 -41.95 55.23 12.82
N VAL A 12 -42.58 54.12 12.47
CA VAL A 12 -42.23 52.83 13.00
C VAL A 12 -41.01 52.32 12.21
N ALA A 13 -39.82 52.50 12.74
CA ALA A 13 -38.62 51.85 12.24
C ALA A 13 -38.65 50.37 12.67
N ALA A 14 -39.05 49.49 11.74
CA ALA A 14 -38.90 48.06 11.93
C ALA A 14 -37.39 47.72 11.86
N GLY A 15 -36.76 47.65 13.01
CA GLY A 15 -35.39 47.15 13.14
C GLY A 15 -35.36 45.66 12.90
N SER A 16 -34.95 45.23 11.69
CA SER A 16 -34.53 43.87 11.41
C SER A 16 -33.19 43.61 12.10
N ALA A 17 -33.27 43.05 13.29
CA ALA A 17 -32.09 42.50 13.98
C ALA A 17 -31.55 41.31 13.17
N LEU A 18 -30.53 41.57 12.38
CA LEU A 18 -29.70 40.52 11.80
C LEU A 18 -29.00 39.81 12.96
N MET A 19 -29.51 38.65 13.32
CA MET A 19 -28.81 37.73 14.21
C MET A 19 -27.58 37.22 13.42
N MET A 20 -26.47 37.90 13.60
CA MET A 20 -25.14 37.38 13.23
C MET A 20 -24.87 36.18 14.16
N GLY A 21 -25.24 34.97 13.73
CA GLY A 21 -24.82 33.76 14.40
C GLY A 21 -23.31 33.70 14.33
N ASN A 22 -22.65 33.83 15.48
CA ASN A 22 -21.24 33.54 15.59
C ASN A 22 -21.04 32.05 15.26
N ALA A 23 -20.56 31.75 14.05
CA ALA A 23 -20.05 30.44 13.73
C ALA A 23 -18.79 30.22 14.56
N PHE A 24 -18.90 29.55 15.69
CA PHE A 24 -17.74 29.03 16.40
C PHE A 24 -17.13 27.94 15.54
N ALA A 25 -16.04 28.23 14.87
CA ALA A 25 -15.21 27.21 14.30
C ALA A 25 -14.69 26.34 15.46
N ALA A 26 -15.20 25.13 15.56
CA ALA A 26 -14.66 24.15 16.50
C ALA A 26 -13.21 23.91 16.11
N ALA A 27 -12.27 24.32 16.97
CA ALA A 27 -10.87 24.01 16.80
C ALA A 27 -10.69 22.50 16.98
N GLY A 28 -10.54 21.77 15.88
CA GLY A 28 -10.18 20.36 15.90
C GLY A 28 -8.67 20.22 16.15
N THR A 29 -8.30 19.33 17.07
CA THR A 29 -6.89 18.96 17.28
C THR A 29 -6.61 17.69 16.48
N VAL A 30 -5.61 17.75 15.59
CA VAL A 30 -5.09 16.59 14.89
C VAL A 30 -3.76 16.21 15.53
N ASN A 31 -3.71 15.03 16.13
CA ASN A 31 -2.48 14.49 16.73
C ASN A 31 -1.78 13.60 15.72
N PHE A 32 -0.53 13.94 15.42
CA PHE A 32 0.37 13.13 14.59
C PHE A 32 1.29 12.34 15.51
N ASN A 33 1.14 11.03 15.52
CA ASN A 33 2.03 10.12 16.22
C ASN A 33 2.84 9.35 15.20
N GLY A 34 4.16 9.40 15.31
CA GLY A 34 5.07 8.67 14.46
C GLY A 34 6.35 8.36 15.23
N ASN A 35 6.94 7.22 14.93
CA ASN A 35 8.26 6.85 15.45
C ASN A 35 9.27 6.99 14.33
N ILE A 36 10.36 7.69 14.60
CA ILE A 36 11.54 7.67 13.75
C ILE A 36 12.43 6.57 14.33
N LEU A 37 12.69 5.53 13.52
CA LEU A 37 13.62 4.48 13.91
C LEU A 37 15.03 4.91 13.49
N ASP A 38 15.97 4.83 14.40
CA ASP A 38 17.36 5.24 14.19
C ASP A 38 18.09 4.35 13.19
N SER A 39 17.61 3.13 12.97
CA SER A 39 18.20 2.19 12.02
C SER A 39 17.18 1.16 11.53
N ALA A 40 17.46 0.64 10.35
CA ALA A 40 16.73 -0.49 9.74
C ALA A 40 17.71 -1.65 9.55
N CYS A 41 17.21 -2.85 9.26
CA CYS A 41 18.05 -3.94 8.80
C CYS A 41 18.68 -3.61 7.44
N ASP A 42 19.88 -4.10 7.20
CA ASP A 42 20.54 -4.03 5.90
C ASP A 42 20.08 -5.19 5.02
N VAL A 43 19.82 -4.92 3.75
CA VAL A 43 19.61 -6.01 2.76
C VAL A 43 20.97 -6.53 2.32
N ALA A 44 21.21 -7.84 2.49
CA ALA A 44 22.46 -8.47 2.07
C ALA A 44 22.70 -8.26 0.56
N VAL A 45 23.95 -8.03 0.16
CA VAL A 45 24.32 -7.77 -1.24
C VAL A 45 23.83 -8.89 -2.18
N ALA A 46 23.88 -10.15 -1.75
CA ALA A 46 23.37 -11.28 -2.52
C ALA A 46 21.84 -11.25 -2.76
N SER A 47 21.10 -10.49 -1.98
CA SER A 47 19.65 -10.29 -2.16
C SER A 47 19.31 -9.01 -2.92
N GLN A 48 20.31 -8.19 -3.27
CA GLN A 48 20.13 -7.02 -4.11
C GLN A 48 20.25 -7.44 -5.58
N ASN A 49 19.33 -6.98 -6.43
CA ASN A 49 19.31 -7.31 -7.87
C ASN A 49 19.28 -8.83 -8.15
N GLN A 50 18.59 -9.58 -7.33
CA GLN A 50 18.50 -11.04 -7.46
C GLN A 50 17.70 -11.43 -8.70
N VAL A 51 18.20 -12.44 -9.43
CA VAL A 51 17.48 -13.08 -10.53
C VAL A 51 16.87 -14.38 -10.03
N VAL A 52 15.54 -14.50 -10.13
CA VAL A 52 14.79 -15.70 -9.78
C VAL A 52 14.44 -16.44 -11.08
N VAL A 53 15.04 -17.61 -11.31
CA VAL A 53 14.78 -18.42 -12.50
C VAL A 53 13.56 -19.29 -12.26
N LEU A 54 12.46 -19.00 -12.93
CA LEU A 54 11.18 -19.73 -12.78
C LEU A 54 11.12 -21.02 -13.64
N GLY A 55 12.05 -21.18 -14.59
CA GLY A 55 12.09 -22.30 -15.52
C GLY A 55 11.30 -22.06 -16.81
N ASP A 56 11.43 -23.02 -17.74
CA ASP A 56 10.78 -22.99 -19.03
C ASP A 56 9.56 -23.92 -19.01
N TYR A 57 8.43 -23.42 -19.49
CA TYR A 57 7.16 -24.13 -19.49
C TYR A 57 6.51 -24.09 -20.88
N TYR A 58 5.88 -25.17 -21.28
CA TYR A 58 5.13 -25.24 -22.52
C TYR A 58 3.73 -24.62 -22.34
N LYS A 59 3.20 -24.02 -23.40
CA LYS A 59 1.84 -23.49 -23.40
C LYS A 59 0.77 -24.51 -22.99
N THR A 60 1.02 -25.79 -23.28
CA THR A 60 0.14 -26.92 -22.89
C THR A 60 0.05 -27.16 -21.39
N GLU A 61 0.94 -26.58 -20.59
CA GLU A 61 0.90 -26.66 -19.15
C GLU A 61 -0.06 -25.62 -18.53
N PHE A 62 -0.59 -24.73 -19.37
CA PHE A 62 -1.62 -23.73 -19.01
C PHE A 62 -2.94 -24.04 -19.73
N PRO A 63 -3.60 -25.17 -19.46
CA PRO A 63 -4.78 -25.59 -20.19
C PRO A 63 -6.01 -24.71 -19.98
N THR A 64 -6.05 -24.01 -18.86
CA THR A 64 -7.18 -23.14 -18.48
C THR A 64 -6.70 -21.87 -17.81
N THR A 65 -7.52 -20.83 -17.83
CA THR A 65 -7.29 -19.62 -17.03
C THR A 65 -7.14 -19.99 -15.56
N GLY A 66 -6.13 -19.43 -14.90
CA GLY A 66 -5.80 -19.73 -13.50
C GLY A 66 -4.88 -20.95 -13.32
N SER A 67 -4.39 -21.56 -14.42
CA SER A 67 -3.34 -22.58 -14.35
C SER A 67 -2.08 -21.99 -13.70
N ARG A 68 -1.38 -22.81 -12.92
CA ARG A 68 -0.19 -22.39 -12.18
C ARG A 68 0.93 -23.41 -12.41
N THR A 69 2.16 -22.91 -12.50
CA THR A 69 3.35 -23.78 -12.57
C THR A 69 3.83 -24.20 -11.18
N ALA A 70 4.90 -24.98 -11.14
CA ALA A 70 5.58 -25.25 -9.87
C ALA A 70 6.13 -23.95 -9.28
N ALA A 71 6.00 -23.83 -7.96
CA ALA A 71 6.49 -22.66 -7.24
C ALA A 71 8.01 -22.76 -7.00
N THR A 72 8.74 -21.73 -7.42
CA THR A 72 10.18 -21.59 -7.20
C THR A 72 10.45 -20.80 -5.95
N LYS A 73 11.25 -21.35 -5.03
CA LYS A 73 11.65 -20.69 -3.80
C LYS A 73 12.75 -19.66 -4.09
N PHE A 74 12.64 -18.49 -3.48
CA PHE A 74 13.71 -17.52 -3.39
C PHE A 74 13.71 -16.89 -1.97
N ASN A 75 14.75 -16.13 -1.63
CA ASN A 75 14.82 -15.52 -0.31
C ASN A 75 15.45 -14.13 -0.36
N ILE A 76 15.12 -13.34 0.66
CA ILE A 76 15.77 -12.06 0.94
C ILE A 76 16.45 -12.20 2.30
N ILE A 77 17.74 -11.86 2.36
CA ILE A 77 18.53 -11.92 3.58
C ILE A 77 18.68 -10.52 4.15
N LEU A 78 18.25 -10.35 5.39
CA LEU A 78 18.44 -9.14 6.18
C LEU A 78 19.53 -9.34 7.20
N LYS A 79 20.41 -8.35 7.33
CA LYS A 79 21.54 -8.32 8.25
C LYS A 79 21.48 -7.12 9.19
N ASN A 80 22.27 -7.17 10.24
CA ASN A 80 22.45 -6.02 11.16
C ASN A 80 21.13 -5.45 11.69
N CYS A 81 20.15 -6.31 11.93
CA CYS A 81 18.87 -5.85 12.44
C CYS A 81 19.02 -5.31 13.86
N PRO A 82 18.50 -4.10 14.17
CA PRO A 82 18.51 -3.56 15.53
C PRO A 82 17.70 -4.45 16.47
N VAL A 83 18.06 -4.47 17.75
CA VAL A 83 17.34 -5.24 18.78
C VAL A 83 15.87 -4.82 18.94
N THR A 84 15.54 -3.61 18.54
CA THR A 84 14.18 -3.07 18.58
C THR A 84 13.30 -3.55 17.41
N VAL A 85 13.90 -4.14 16.37
CA VAL A 85 13.20 -4.62 15.16
C VAL A 85 13.08 -6.14 15.25
N THR A 86 11.95 -6.63 15.74
CA THR A 86 11.70 -8.05 16.02
C THR A 86 10.91 -8.77 14.94
N SER A 87 10.34 -8.04 13.99
CA SER A 87 9.59 -8.62 12.88
C SER A 87 9.57 -7.71 11.65
N ALA A 88 9.35 -8.30 10.47
CA ALA A 88 9.14 -7.59 9.23
C ALA A 88 7.92 -8.13 8.47
N LYS A 89 7.25 -7.23 7.77
CA LYS A 89 6.29 -7.54 6.71
C LYS A 89 6.87 -7.06 5.40
N VAL A 90 6.69 -7.85 4.35
CA VAL A 90 7.23 -7.52 3.02
C VAL A 90 6.09 -7.23 2.07
N ARG A 91 6.23 -6.16 1.32
CA ARG A 91 5.38 -5.79 0.20
C ARG A 91 6.26 -5.72 -1.05
N PHE A 92 5.79 -6.33 -2.12
CA PHE A 92 6.45 -6.20 -3.41
C PHE A 92 5.77 -5.12 -4.24
N ASP A 93 6.58 -4.34 -4.92
CA ASP A 93 6.16 -3.34 -5.90
C ASP A 93 6.62 -3.77 -7.29
N GLY A 94 5.90 -3.35 -8.32
CA GLY A 94 6.20 -3.65 -9.71
C GLY A 94 5.05 -3.22 -10.62
N THR A 95 5.15 -3.54 -11.89
CA THR A 95 4.06 -3.31 -12.84
C THR A 95 3.00 -4.39 -12.65
N PRO A 96 1.75 -4.05 -12.28
CA PRO A 96 0.69 -5.04 -12.13
C PRO A 96 0.26 -5.60 -13.48
N ASP A 97 -0.19 -6.85 -13.50
CA ASP A 97 -0.85 -7.43 -14.67
C ASP A 97 -2.17 -6.69 -14.96
N MET A 98 -2.47 -6.47 -16.24
CA MET A 98 -3.63 -5.68 -16.66
C MET A 98 -4.97 -6.39 -16.39
N THR A 99 -4.96 -7.71 -16.30
CA THR A 99 -6.17 -8.52 -16.09
C THR A 99 -6.38 -8.82 -14.60
N ASN A 100 -5.29 -9.06 -13.87
CA ASN A 100 -5.31 -9.32 -12.44
C ASN A 100 -4.21 -8.51 -11.74
N THR A 101 -4.59 -7.38 -11.17
CA THR A 101 -3.67 -6.42 -10.53
C THR A 101 -2.94 -6.94 -9.28
N ASP A 102 -3.34 -8.09 -8.76
CA ASP A 102 -2.65 -8.76 -7.67
C ASP A 102 -1.37 -9.48 -8.11
N LEU A 103 -1.21 -9.66 -9.43
CA LEU A 103 -0.09 -10.35 -10.03
C LEU A 103 0.92 -9.37 -10.64
N LEU A 104 2.19 -9.79 -10.70
CA LEU A 104 3.24 -9.03 -11.35
C LEU A 104 3.24 -9.33 -12.86
N ALA A 105 3.17 -8.29 -13.68
CA ALA A 105 3.22 -8.40 -15.13
C ALA A 105 4.59 -8.94 -15.60
N ILE A 106 4.58 -9.70 -16.68
CA ILE A 106 5.79 -10.02 -17.42
C ILE A 106 6.18 -8.82 -18.28
N ASP A 107 7.46 -8.56 -18.39
CA ASP A 107 7.98 -7.51 -19.29
C ASP A 107 7.79 -7.95 -20.75
N THR A 108 6.78 -7.39 -21.38
CA THR A 108 6.45 -7.66 -22.79
C THR A 108 7.28 -6.84 -23.79
N SER A 109 8.16 -5.97 -23.32
CA SER A 109 9.09 -5.21 -24.19
C SER A 109 10.21 -6.10 -24.76
N VAL A 110 10.45 -7.24 -24.16
CA VAL A 110 11.43 -8.23 -24.62
C VAL A 110 10.83 -9.04 -25.78
N ALA A 111 11.56 -9.11 -26.88
CA ALA A 111 11.13 -9.89 -28.05
C ALA A 111 10.94 -11.37 -27.69
N GLY A 112 9.77 -11.94 -27.98
CA GLY A 112 9.43 -13.32 -27.63
C GLY A 112 8.88 -13.52 -26.23
N ALA A 113 8.61 -12.45 -25.48
CA ALA A 113 7.95 -12.55 -24.19
C ALA A 113 6.59 -13.24 -24.31
N ALA A 114 6.26 -14.06 -23.31
CA ALA A 114 4.96 -14.72 -23.23
C ALA A 114 3.81 -13.69 -23.05
N THR A 115 2.64 -14.02 -23.54
CA THR A 115 1.42 -13.23 -23.35
C THR A 115 0.34 -14.05 -22.65
N GLY A 116 -0.49 -13.39 -21.86
CA GLY A 116 -1.55 -14.06 -21.10
C GLY A 116 -1.05 -14.86 -19.90
N VAL A 117 0.14 -14.53 -19.42
CA VAL A 117 0.78 -15.14 -18.24
C VAL A 117 1.28 -14.01 -17.35
N ALA A 118 1.19 -14.18 -16.05
CA ALA A 118 1.71 -13.26 -15.03
C ALA A 118 2.50 -14.03 -13.97
N ILE A 119 3.08 -13.32 -13.02
CA ILE A 119 3.83 -13.92 -11.91
C ILE A 119 3.03 -13.76 -10.62
N ASN A 120 2.73 -14.89 -9.98
CA ASN A 120 2.18 -14.92 -8.64
C ASN A 120 3.31 -15.02 -7.61
N LEU A 121 3.31 -14.10 -6.66
CA LEU A 121 4.23 -14.10 -5.52
C LEU A 121 3.53 -14.69 -4.31
N MET A 122 4.29 -15.37 -3.45
CA MET A 122 3.76 -16.00 -2.25
C MET A 122 4.72 -15.83 -1.08
N THR A 123 4.16 -15.84 0.11
CA THR A 123 4.89 -15.85 1.40
C THR A 123 5.52 -17.22 1.68
N ALA A 124 6.26 -17.33 2.78
CA ALA A 124 6.93 -18.57 3.17
C ALA A 124 5.97 -19.74 3.39
N ASP A 125 4.74 -19.47 3.80
CA ASP A 125 3.65 -20.46 3.98
C ASP A 125 2.87 -20.72 2.67
N LYS A 126 3.35 -20.16 1.55
CA LYS A 126 2.72 -20.25 0.22
C LYS A 126 1.33 -19.63 0.12
N ALA A 127 1.00 -18.69 1.00
CA ALA A 127 -0.16 -17.84 0.81
C ALA A 127 0.14 -16.78 -0.26
N ASP A 128 -0.84 -16.47 -1.10
CA ASP A 128 -0.70 -15.45 -2.14
C ASP A 128 -0.32 -14.09 -1.51
N LEU A 129 0.62 -13.41 -2.15
CA LEU A 129 1.14 -12.12 -1.75
C LEU A 129 0.82 -11.09 -2.86
N PRO A 130 -0.38 -10.49 -2.83
CA PRO A 130 -0.80 -9.56 -3.86
C PRO A 130 0.17 -8.38 -4.00
N LEU A 131 0.41 -7.96 -5.23
CA LEU A 131 1.28 -6.84 -5.53
C LEU A 131 0.74 -5.56 -4.89
N HIS A 132 1.62 -4.67 -4.43
CA HIS A 132 1.30 -3.41 -3.75
C HIS A 132 0.48 -3.53 -2.46
N SER A 133 0.16 -4.74 -2.01
CA SER A 133 -0.64 -4.97 -0.82
C SER A 133 0.21 -5.33 0.39
N SER A 134 -0.25 -4.94 1.57
CA SER A 134 0.28 -5.50 2.81
C SER A 134 -0.36 -6.86 3.06
N ASN A 135 0.45 -7.82 3.48
CA ASN A 135 -0.03 -9.14 3.88
C ASN A 135 0.00 -9.29 5.41
N SER A 136 -0.64 -10.34 5.91
CA SER A 136 -0.67 -10.66 7.33
C SER A 136 0.56 -11.45 7.81
N TYR A 137 1.37 -11.98 6.89
CA TYR A 137 2.54 -12.79 7.23
C TYR A 137 3.62 -11.96 7.89
N ASN A 138 4.11 -12.43 9.02
CA ASN A 138 5.17 -11.80 9.81
C ASN A 138 6.40 -12.69 9.79
N TYR A 139 7.52 -12.13 9.32
CA TYR A 139 8.83 -12.75 9.46
C TYR A 139 9.42 -12.32 10.79
N SER A 140 9.68 -13.28 11.69
CA SER A 140 10.40 -13.00 12.94
C SER A 140 11.85 -12.69 12.64
N LEU A 141 12.39 -11.65 13.27
CA LEU A 141 13.76 -11.19 13.07
C LEU A 141 14.59 -11.34 14.35
N SER A 142 15.85 -11.70 14.15
CA SER A 142 16.88 -11.76 15.18
C SER A 142 17.88 -10.63 14.97
N SER A 143 18.29 -9.99 16.04
CA SER A 143 19.37 -9.00 16.02
C SER A 143 20.77 -9.62 16.09
N SER A 144 20.86 -10.91 16.44
CA SER A 144 22.14 -11.61 16.63
C SER A 144 22.57 -12.48 15.46
N ALA A 145 21.73 -12.62 14.43
CA ALA A 145 22.00 -13.47 13.27
C ALA A 145 21.40 -12.87 11.99
N ASP A 146 21.87 -13.35 10.84
CA ASP A 146 21.26 -13.05 9.55
C ASP A 146 19.84 -13.64 9.50
N ASN A 147 18.92 -12.88 8.95
CA ASN A 147 17.51 -13.25 8.84
C ASN A 147 17.18 -13.60 7.39
N THR A 148 16.79 -14.84 7.15
CA THR A 148 16.38 -15.31 5.83
C THR A 148 14.86 -15.27 5.72
N LEU A 149 14.35 -14.42 4.83
CA LEU A 149 12.93 -14.29 4.52
C LEU A 149 12.65 -15.10 3.26
N ASP A 150 11.91 -16.20 3.39
CA ASP A 150 11.58 -17.10 2.30
C ASP A 150 10.32 -16.65 1.56
N PHE A 151 10.35 -16.76 0.25
CA PHE A 151 9.25 -16.45 -0.66
C PHE A 151 9.17 -17.50 -1.75
N TYR A 152 8.06 -17.50 -2.46
CA TYR A 152 7.87 -18.33 -3.65
C TYR A 152 7.32 -17.47 -4.79
N ALA A 153 7.66 -17.85 -6.01
CA ALA A 153 7.15 -17.28 -7.24
C ALA A 153 6.79 -18.38 -8.23
N GLN A 154 5.75 -18.18 -9.03
CA GLN A 154 5.31 -19.11 -10.07
C GLN A 154 4.62 -18.34 -11.20
N TYR A 155 4.55 -18.95 -12.37
CA TYR A 155 3.68 -18.43 -13.43
C TYR A 155 2.21 -18.76 -13.13
N PHE A 156 1.34 -17.83 -13.54
CA PHE A 156 -0.11 -17.88 -13.37
C PHE A 156 -0.80 -17.54 -14.69
#